data_3f46c4ea575c940a6c6a761beadb2db3
#
_entry.id   3f46c4ea575c940a6c6a761beadb2db3
#
_cell.length_a   1.000
_cell.length_b   1.000
_cell.length_c   1.000
_cell.angle_alpha   90.00
_cell.angle_beta   90.00
_cell.angle_gamma   90.00
#
_symmetry.space_group_name_H-M   'P 1'
#
loop_
_entity.id
_entity.type
_entity.pdbx_description
1 polymer ?
#
loop_
_entity_poly.entity_id
_entity_poly.type
_entity_poly.pdbx_seq_one_letter_code
_entity_poly.pdbx_strand_id
1 'polypeptide(L)'
;MKKILEKIGKDELLEYSRLGDRFSVGNYIGNSSKFHIFTSINPYGKYEGYKFLKDEELKKLGRKKWYLELMKENIKERLSNEGKTVILRKDNFFEHLFEYFVKNKIRLQISYDRDWNNNGYLIKNSDEFFWFHFCDEEDENEEEIIRKYGVKIIRAGKNVIKDIIVENSEIKKNKLIKVYDLDDVLGDIIFQDDNHILIYEKDLFFGDCKFTILQMSDIEEINDRMNLIETKDINLEKIFPNIVKMKIEEVLKKCFENKILVHFEHEKSYSEKFGIIERFDNEKIILKEIDKMTGIFISKSEILVED
;
A
#
# COMPACT_ATOMS: atom_id res chain seq x y z
N MET A 1 -6.33 -26.71 -13.69
CA MET A 1 -6.33 -25.89 -12.49
C MET A 1 -7.69 -25.92 -11.76
N LYS A 2 -8.82 -25.78 -12.45
CA LYS A 2 -10.19 -25.71 -11.90
C LYS A 2 -10.53 -26.78 -10.85
N LYS A 3 -10.29 -28.07 -11.15
CA LYS A 3 -10.54 -29.20 -10.21
C LYS A 3 -9.76 -29.13 -8.88
N ILE A 4 -8.63 -28.42 -8.88
CA ILE A 4 -7.83 -28.19 -7.68
C ILE A 4 -8.46 -27.06 -6.86
N LEU A 5 -8.81 -25.97 -7.54
CA LEU A 5 -9.44 -24.81 -6.90
C LEU A 5 -10.78 -25.12 -6.24
N GLU A 6 -11.59 -26.00 -6.86
CA GLU A 6 -12.88 -26.44 -6.30
C GLU A 6 -12.75 -27.19 -4.96
N LYS A 7 -11.55 -27.70 -4.65
CA LYS A 7 -11.25 -28.40 -3.38
C LYS A 7 -10.62 -27.49 -2.31
N ILE A 8 -10.37 -26.24 -2.64
CA ILE A 8 -9.76 -25.27 -1.74
C ILE A 8 -10.85 -24.62 -0.90
N GLY A 9 -10.61 -24.49 0.40
CA GLY A 9 -11.50 -23.77 1.30
C GLY A 9 -11.61 -22.30 0.91
N LYS A 10 -12.80 -21.71 1.01
CA LYS A 10 -13.04 -20.30 0.65
C LYS A 10 -12.19 -19.31 1.45
N ASP A 11 -11.85 -19.67 2.68
CA ASP A 11 -11.06 -18.83 3.59
C ASP A 11 -9.57 -19.21 3.57
N GLU A 12 -9.16 -20.11 2.67
CA GLU A 12 -7.77 -20.52 2.56
C GLU A 12 -6.96 -19.49 1.80
N LEU A 13 -5.94 -18.95 2.45
CA LEU A 13 -5.00 -18.01 1.84
C LEU A 13 -4.07 -18.77 0.89
N LEU A 14 -3.93 -18.26 -0.31
CA LEU A 14 -3.15 -18.85 -1.40
C LEU A 14 -2.15 -17.86 -1.95
N GLU A 15 -1.00 -18.36 -2.35
CA GLU A 15 -0.13 -17.71 -3.32
C GLU A 15 -0.57 -18.14 -4.71
N TYR A 16 -0.77 -17.21 -5.61
CA TYR A 16 -1.12 -17.51 -7.00
C TYR A 16 -0.32 -16.61 -7.95
N SER A 17 0.12 -17.17 -9.08
CA SER A 17 0.91 -16.42 -10.03
C SER A 17 0.58 -16.78 -11.47
N ARG A 18 0.88 -15.82 -12.34
CA ARG A 18 1.00 -15.96 -13.80
C ARG A 18 2.39 -16.53 -14.16
N LEU A 19 2.72 -16.55 -15.43
CA LEU A 19 4.08 -16.78 -15.90
C LEU A 19 4.99 -15.64 -15.42
N GLY A 20 6.08 -15.99 -14.74
CA GLY A 20 7.05 -15.05 -14.18
C GLY A 20 7.23 -15.20 -12.67
N ASP A 21 8.13 -14.42 -12.10
CA ASP A 21 8.51 -14.53 -10.68
C ASP A 21 7.58 -13.80 -9.71
N ARG A 22 6.71 -12.93 -10.23
CA ARG A 22 5.75 -12.18 -9.40
C ARG A 22 4.57 -13.06 -9.01
N PHE A 23 4.26 -13.10 -7.74
CA PHE A 23 3.08 -13.76 -7.21
C PHE A 23 2.16 -12.75 -6.51
N SER A 24 0.90 -13.15 -6.37
CA SER A 24 -0.10 -12.43 -5.58
C SER A 24 -0.59 -13.33 -4.46
N VAL A 25 -1.12 -12.74 -3.40
CA VAL A 25 -1.71 -13.48 -2.27
C VAL A 25 -3.18 -13.13 -2.14
N GLY A 26 -4.01 -14.11 -1.82
CA GLY A 26 -5.43 -13.90 -1.59
C GLY A 26 -6.21 -15.21 -1.47
N ASN A 27 -7.53 -15.09 -1.36
CA ASN A 27 -8.42 -16.23 -1.27
C ASN A 27 -9.08 -16.50 -2.62
N TYR A 28 -9.29 -17.75 -2.96
CA TYR A 28 -10.08 -18.11 -4.13
C TYR A 28 -11.57 -17.92 -3.84
N ILE A 29 -12.23 -17.06 -4.61
CA ILE A 29 -13.66 -16.75 -4.45
C ILE A 29 -14.51 -17.65 -5.32
N GLY A 30 -14.03 -17.99 -6.53
CA GLY A 30 -14.76 -18.80 -7.48
C GLY A 30 -14.34 -18.53 -8.92
N ASN A 31 -15.19 -19.00 -9.87
CA ASN A 31 -14.96 -18.72 -11.28
C ASN A 31 -16.21 -18.13 -11.92
N SER A 32 -16.03 -17.21 -12.84
CA SER A 32 -17.05 -16.66 -13.72
C SER A 32 -16.61 -16.88 -15.16
N SER A 33 -17.39 -17.65 -15.93
CA SER A 33 -17.08 -18.01 -17.33
C SER A 33 -15.63 -18.46 -17.54
N LYS A 34 -14.81 -17.56 -18.09
CA LYS A 34 -13.40 -17.80 -18.46
C LYS A 34 -12.40 -17.38 -17.37
N PHE A 35 -12.87 -16.75 -16.26
CA PHE A 35 -12.00 -16.16 -15.26
C PHE A 35 -12.06 -16.87 -13.91
N HIS A 36 -10.92 -17.09 -13.30
CA HIS A 36 -10.78 -17.35 -11.88
C HIS A 36 -10.78 -16.03 -11.13
N ILE A 37 -11.50 -15.97 -10.03
CA ILE A 37 -11.64 -14.76 -9.20
C ILE A 37 -10.97 -15.01 -7.87
N PHE A 38 -10.00 -14.18 -7.55
CA PHE A 38 -9.30 -14.17 -6.27
C PHE A 38 -9.52 -12.82 -5.58
N THR A 39 -9.43 -12.81 -4.27
CA THR A 39 -9.11 -11.56 -3.56
C THR A 39 -7.65 -11.22 -3.81
N SER A 40 -7.28 -9.95 -3.68
CA SER A 40 -5.89 -9.49 -3.61
C SER A 40 -5.62 -8.92 -2.24
N ILE A 41 -4.52 -9.36 -1.63
CA ILE A 41 -4.09 -8.93 -0.31
C ILE A 41 -2.63 -8.49 -0.43
N ASN A 42 -2.34 -7.27 0.04
CA ASN A 42 -0.98 -6.74 0.00
C ASN A 42 -0.08 -7.35 1.10
N PRO A 43 1.25 -7.14 1.04
CA PRO A 43 2.18 -7.67 2.03
C PRO A 43 1.88 -7.29 3.49
N TYR A 44 1.12 -6.20 3.71
CA TYR A 44 0.71 -5.73 5.04
C TYR A 44 -0.62 -6.32 5.52
N GLY A 45 -1.16 -7.32 4.81
CA GLY A 45 -2.42 -7.99 5.18
C GLY A 45 -3.68 -7.21 4.82
N LYS A 46 -3.58 -6.16 3.96
CA LYS A 46 -4.75 -5.40 3.53
C LYS A 46 -5.37 -5.97 2.28
N TYR A 47 -6.71 -6.01 2.28
CA TYR A 47 -7.50 -6.31 1.11
C TYR A 47 -7.47 -5.16 0.10
N GLU A 48 -7.07 -5.47 -1.13
CA GLU A 48 -6.93 -4.50 -2.24
C GLU A 48 -8.05 -4.61 -3.27
N GLY A 49 -8.87 -5.64 -3.19
CA GLY A 49 -9.96 -5.87 -4.14
C GLY A 49 -9.97 -7.26 -4.73
N TYR A 50 -10.45 -7.36 -5.96
CA TYR A 50 -10.57 -8.62 -6.68
C TYR A 50 -9.61 -8.66 -7.87
N LYS A 51 -9.03 -9.84 -8.11
CA LYS A 51 -8.19 -10.12 -9.27
C LYS A 51 -8.84 -11.19 -10.13
N PHE A 52 -8.97 -10.89 -11.42
CA PHE A 52 -9.54 -11.78 -12.43
C PHE A 52 -8.40 -12.33 -13.28
N LEU A 53 -8.29 -13.66 -13.36
CA LEU A 53 -7.28 -14.35 -14.14
C LEU A 53 -7.94 -15.33 -15.09
N LYS A 54 -7.57 -15.33 -16.37
CA LYS A 54 -7.99 -16.37 -17.31
C LYS A 54 -7.41 -17.72 -16.86
N ASP A 55 -8.09 -18.84 -17.16
CA ASP A 55 -7.63 -20.18 -16.73
C ASP A 55 -6.23 -20.49 -17.26
N GLU A 56 -5.92 -20.05 -18.47
CA GLU A 56 -4.62 -20.18 -19.11
C GLU A 56 -3.51 -19.35 -18.47
N GLU A 57 -3.84 -18.25 -17.81
CA GLU A 57 -2.90 -17.37 -17.13
C GLU A 57 -2.49 -17.89 -15.76
N LEU A 58 -3.34 -18.66 -15.10
CA LEU A 58 -3.06 -19.21 -13.77
C LEU A 58 -2.08 -20.39 -13.85
N LYS A 59 -0.81 -20.14 -13.64
CA LYS A 59 0.27 -21.14 -13.80
C LYS A 59 0.68 -21.83 -12.51
N LYS A 60 0.57 -21.15 -11.36
CA LYS A 60 1.06 -21.66 -10.09
C LYS A 60 0.12 -21.33 -8.94
N LEU A 61 -0.03 -22.29 -8.04
CA LEU A 61 -0.73 -22.13 -6.77
C LEU A 61 0.19 -22.62 -5.64
N GLY A 62 0.40 -21.78 -4.65
CA GLY A 62 1.13 -22.12 -3.44
C GLY A 62 0.18 -22.24 -2.25
N ARG A 63 0.40 -23.27 -1.43
CA ARG A 63 -0.30 -23.52 -0.18
C ARG A 63 0.74 -23.82 0.91
N LYS A 64 0.41 -23.46 2.15
CA LYS A 64 1.24 -23.83 3.32
C LYS A 64 2.71 -23.40 3.19
N LYS A 65 2.95 -22.20 2.68
CA LYS A 65 4.28 -21.61 2.63
C LYS A 65 4.48 -20.70 3.83
N TRP A 66 5.73 -20.56 4.29
CA TRP A 66 6.08 -19.67 5.39
C TRP A 66 5.55 -18.23 5.18
N TYR A 67 5.68 -17.71 3.96
CA TYR A 67 5.17 -16.38 3.62
C TYR A 67 3.65 -16.24 3.83
N LEU A 68 2.88 -17.29 3.55
CA LEU A 68 1.43 -17.28 3.79
C LEU A 68 1.10 -17.30 5.28
N GLU A 69 1.92 -17.93 6.11
CA GLU A 69 1.75 -17.88 7.57
C GLU A 69 2.04 -16.47 8.09
N LEU A 70 3.13 -15.84 7.62
CA LEU A 70 3.43 -14.43 7.92
C LEU A 70 2.27 -13.51 7.50
N MET A 71 1.72 -13.71 6.31
CA MET A 71 0.57 -12.94 5.84
C MET A 71 -0.68 -13.12 6.72
N LYS A 72 -0.93 -14.33 7.21
CA LYS A 72 -2.03 -14.59 8.17
C LYS A 72 -1.81 -13.83 9.48
N GLU A 73 -0.59 -13.79 9.97
CA GLU A 73 -0.24 -13.02 11.17
C GLU A 73 -0.45 -11.53 10.95
N ASN A 74 0.00 -10.98 9.82
CA ASN A 74 -0.21 -9.59 9.46
C ASN A 74 -1.71 -9.24 9.35
N ILE A 75 -2.52 -10.11 8.73
CA ILE A 75 -3.97 -9.93 8.65
C ILE A 75 -4.59 -9.94 10.07
N LYS A 76 -4.20 -10.90 10.91
CA LYS A 76 -4.70 -11.02 12.27
C LYS A 76 -4.31 -9.82 13.12
N GLU A 77 -3.06 -9.39 13.06
CA GLU A 77 -2.56 -8.22 13.77
C GLU A 77 -3.31 -6.96 13.34
N ARG A 78 -3.53 -6.77 12.07
CA ARG A 78 -4.30 -5.66 11.53
C ARG A 78 -5.76 -5.66 12.01
N LEU A 79 -6.42 -6.80 12.06
CA LEU A 79 -7.80 -6.92 12.53
C LEU A 79 -7.91 -6.74 14.05
N SER A 80 -6.85 -7.05 14.79
CA SER A 80 -6.81 -6.94 16.26
C SER A 80 -6.37 -5.57 16.78
N ASN A 81 -5.62 -4.80 15.97
CA ASN A 81 -5.08 -3.50 16.36
C ASN A 81 -5.95 -2.36 15.81
N GLU A 82 -6.84 -1.83 16.66
CA GLU A 82 -7.23 -0.44 16.52
C GLU A 82 -6.02 0.41 16.92
N GLY A 83 -5.25 0.87 15.93
CA GLY A 83 -4.09 1.73 16.16
C GLY A 83 -4.41 2.87 17.10
N LYS A 84 -3.48 3.22 17.99
CA LYS A 84 -3.69 4.27 18.98
C LYS A 84 -3.55 5.65 18.36
N THR A 85 -4.40 6.56 18.74
CA THR A 85 -4.21 8.00 18.44
C THR A 85 -3.13 8.56 19.38
N VAL A 86 -2.13 9.20 18.80
CA VAL A 86 -1.02 9.86 19.51
C VAL A 86 -1.27 11.35 19.50
N ILE A 87 -1.33 11.97 20.68
CA ILE A 87 -1.52 13.42 20.81
C ILE A 87 -0.24 13.99 21.39
N LEU A 88 0.39 14.91 20.67
CA LEU A 88 1.66 15.53 21.05
C LEU A 88 1.59 17.06 20.94
N ARG A 89 2.41 17.74 21.75
CA ARG A 89 2.60 19.19 21.67
C ARG A 89 3.64 19.55 20.61
N LYS A 90 3.64 20.80 20.17
CA LYS A 90 4.62 21.30 19.18
C LYS A 90 6.05 21.34 19.73
N ASP A 91 6.19 21.69 21.01
CA ASP A 91 7.51 21.81 21.60
C ASP A 91 8.19 20.44 21.69
N ASN A 92 9.39 20.33 21.14
CA ASN A 92 10.16 19.08 21.07
C ASN A 92 9.37 17.91 20.48
N PHE A 93 8.53 18.20 19.46
CA PHE A 93 7.57 17.24 18.91
C PHE A 93 8.22 15.93 18.47
N PHE A 94 9.28 15.99 17.65
CA PHE A 94 9.92 14.78 17.11
C PHE A 94 10.65 14.00 18.21
N GLU A 95 11.21 14.66 19.22
CA GLU A 95 11.81 13.98 20.37
C GLU A 95 10.75 13.15 21.12
N HIS A 96 9.60 13.76 21.45
CA HIS A 96 8.49 13.07 22.10
C HIS A 96 7.90 11.96 21.23
N LEU A 97 7.86 12.15 19.90
CA LEU A 97 7.40 11.13 18.96
C LEU A 97 8.35 9.92 18.94
N PHE A 98 9.66 10.14 18.89
CA PHE A 98 10.65 9.06 18.95
C PHE A 98 10.64 8.36 20.32
N GLU A 99 10.50 9.09 21.42
CA GLU A 99 10.29 8.50 22.75
C GLU A 99 9.02 7.63 22.80
N TYR A 100 7.94 8.09 22.15
CA TYR A 100 6.72 7.31 22.05
C TYR A 100 6.97 6.01 21.26
N PHE A 101 7.72 6.05 20.18
CA PHE A 101 8.08 4.84 19.40
C PHE A 101 8.89 3.86 20.25
N VAL A 102 9.89 4.32 20.97
CA VAL A 102 10.68 3.50 21.91
C VAL A 102 9.80 2.85 22.96
N LYS A 103 9.01 3.67 23.69
CA LYS A 103 8.18 3.22 24.80
C LYS A 103 7.13 2.19 24.40
N ASN A 104 6.53 2.34 23.22
CA ASN A 104 5.45 1.50 22.76
C ASN A 104 5.92 0.40 21.80
N LYS A 105 7.23 0.26 21.56
CA LYS A 105 7.83 -0.69 20.63
C LYS A 105 7.12 -0.64 19.26
N ILE A 106 7.02 0.57 18.72
CA ILE A 106 6.37 0.77 17.42
C ILE A 106 7.26 0.20 16.33
N ARG A 107 6.72 -0.74 15.54
CA ARG A 107 7.42 -1.27 14.37
C ARG A 107 7.55 -0.17 13.32
N LEU A 108 8.79 0.11 12.96
CA LEU A 108 9.16 1.15 12.00
C LEU A 108 9.86 0.51 10.81
N GLN A 109 9.74 1.18 9.68
CA GLN A 109 10.61 0.99 8.54
C GLN A 109 11.54 2.20 8.46
N ILE A 110 12.84 1.96 8.40
CA ILE A 110 13.85 3.00 8.21
C ILE A 110 14.58 2.79 6.89
N SER A 111 14.93 3.87 6.20
CA SER A 111 15.63 3.84 4.93
C SER A 111 16.79 4.82 4.94
N TYR A 112 17.92 4.40 4.39
CA TYR A 112 19.12 5.23 4.19
C TYR A 112 19.23 5.68 2.73
N ASP A 113 18.72 4.83 1.80
CA ASP A 113 18.69 5.06 0.36
C ASP A 113 17.52 4.29 -0.28
N ARG A 114 17.45 4.26 -1.62
CA ARG A 114 16.35 3.59 -2.34
C ARG A 114 16.28 2.09 -2.12
N ASP A 115 17.42 1.46 -1.93
CA ASP A 115 17.53 -0.01 -1.99
C ASP A 115 17.45 -0.66 -0.61
N TRP A 116 17.62 0.11 0.47
CA TRP A 116 17.72 -0.39 1.84
C TRP A 116 16.56 0.08 2.70
N ASN A 117 15.59 -0.81 2.86
CA ASN A 117 14.45 -0.62 3.77
C ASN A 117 14.57 -1.64 4.91
N ASN A 118 14.90 -1.19 6.09
CA ASN A 118 15.02 -2.03 7.28
C ASN A 118 13.79 -1.90 8.16
N ASN A 119 13.28 -3.04 8.66
CA ASN A 119 12.14 -3.07 9.57
C ASN A 119 12.63 -3.41 10.98
N GLY A 120 12.06 -2.76 11.99
CA GLY A 120 12.45 -3.03 13.36
C GLY A 120 11.82 -2.08 14.37
N TYR A 121 12.49 -1.93 15.52
CA TYR A 121 12.03 -1.11 16.62
C TYR A 121 13.14 -0.19 17.10
N LEU A 122 12.79 1.05 17.47
CA LEU A 122 13.68 1.90 18.23
C LEU A 122 13.76 1.38 19.67
N ILE A 123 14.97 1.10 20.14
CA ILE A 123 15.23 0.70 21.53
C ILE A 123 15.52 1.93 22.37
N LYS A 124 16.26 2.89 21.81
CA LYS A 124 16.67 4.11 22.49
C LYS A 124 16.82 5.24 21.48
N ASN A 125 16.50 6.44 21.92
CA ASN A 125 16.71 7.68 21.20
C ASN A 125 17.70 8.57 21.99
N SER A 126 18.63 9.23 21.29
CA SER A 126 19.48 10.29 21.83
C SER A 126 19.58 11.42 20.79
N ASP A 127 20.31 12.49 21.11
CA ASP A 127 20.41 13.64 20.21
C ASP A 127 20.97 13.29 18.84
N GLU A 128 21.98 12.42 18.78
CA GLU A 128 22.70 12.10 17.54
C GLU A 128 22.43 10.69 17.00
N PHE A 129 21.92 9.77 17.83
CA PHE A 129 21.85 8.36 17.49
C PHE A 129 20.50 7.73 17.83
N PHE A 130 20.11 6.76 16.98
CA PHE A 130 19.09 5.75 17.26
C PHE A 130 19.78 4.42 17.63
N TRP A 131 19.27 3.73 18.65
CA TRP A 131 19.50 2.30 18.85
C TRP A 131 18.33 1.58 18.23
N PHE A 132 18.59 0.79 17.18
CA PHE A 132 17.57 0.13 16.39
C PHE A 132 17.78 -1.38 16.45
N HIS A 133 16.70 -2.11 16.70
CA HIS A 133 16.66 -3.56 16.67
C HIS A 133 16.00 -3.99 15.37
N PHE A 134 16.74 -4.74 14.53
CA PHE A 134 16.25 -5.24 13.26
C PHE A 134 15.38 -6.47 13.46
N CYS A 135 14.33 -6.60 12.62
CA CYS A 135 13.40 -7.72 12.61
C CYS A 135 13.44 -8.46 11.28
N ASP A 136 14.60 -8.54 10.63
CA ASP A 136 14.75 -9.29 9.39
C ASP A 136 14.95 -10.78 9.68
N GLU A 137 14.47 -11.64 8.76
CA GLU A 137 14.17 -13.07 8.97
C GLU A 137 15.38 -13.97 9.30
N GLU A 138 16.61 -13.51 9.10
CA GLU A 138 17.81 -14.33 9.27
C GLU A 138 18.56 -14.07 10.59
N ASP A 139 18.38 -12.88 11.21
CA ASP A 139 19.07 -12.50 12.45
C ASP A 139 18.13 -11.81 13.44
N GLU A 140 17.40 -12.61 14.22
CA GLU A 140 16.40 -12.13 15.22
C GLU A 140 16.95 -11.21 16.33
N ASN A 141 18.24 -10.91 16.37
CA ASN A 141 18.88 -10.22 17.50
C ASN A 141 19.96 -9.18 17.10
N GLU A 142 19.94 -8.64 15.91
CA GLU A 142 20.88 -7.57 15.59
C GLU A 142 20.39 -6.22 16.09
N GLU A 143 21.21 -5.60 16.94
CA GLU A 143 21.03 -4.22 17.39
C GLU A 143 22.12 -3.34 16.80
N GLU A 144 21.76 -2.24 16.17
CA GLU A 144 22.70 -1.28 15.65
C GLU A 144 22.51 0.12 16.24
N ILE A 145 23.62 0.83 16.34
CA ILE A 145 23.63 2.25 16.67
C ILE A 145 23.75 3.05 15.39
N ILE A 146 22.69 3.74 15.02
CA ILE A 146 22.55 4.44 13.76
C ILE A 146 22.61 5.93 13.98
N ARG A 147 23.43 6.63 13.22
CA ARG A 147 23.44 8.10 13.25
C ARG A 147 22.18 8.66 12.62
N LYS A 148 21.49 9.56 13.31
CA LYS A 148 20.22 10.14 12.83
C LYS A 148 20.34 10.82 11.46
N TYR A 149 21.43 11.51 11.20
CA TYR A 149 21.65 12.19 9.91
C TYR A 149 21.79 11.23 8.72
N GLY A 150 22.07 9.95 8.96
CA GLY A 150 22.11 8.93 7.90
C GLY A 150 20.74 8.33 7.57
N VAL A 151 19.73 8.55 8.42
CA VAL A 151 18.39 8.01 8.20
C VAL A 151 17.56 9.03 7.43
N LYS A 152 17.29 8.76 6.16
CA LYS A 152 16.52 9.67 5.30
C LYS A 152 15.02 9.58 5.56
N ILE A 153 14.50 8.36 5.78
CA ILE A 153 13.06 8.12 5.97
C ILE A 153 12.82 7.22 7.17
N ILE A 154 11.83 7.57 7.99
CA ILE A 154 11.25 6.71 9.02
C ILE A 154 9.75 6.60 8.75
N ARG A 155 9.23 5.38 8.64
CA ARG A 155 7.81 5.12 8.38
C ARG A 155 7.18 4.28 9.49
N ALA A 156 5.99 4.69 9.94
CA ALA A 156 5.14 3.93 10.85
C ALA A 156 3.81 3.61 10.16
N GLY A 157 3.42 2.35 10.15
CA GLY A 157 2.16 1.91 9.54
C GLY A 157 0.92 2.38 10.32
N LYS A 158 -0.18 2.63 9.62
CA LYS A 158 -1.46 3.05 10.23
C LYS A 158 -2.09 1.99 11.13
N ASN A 159 -1.80 0.73 10.91
CA ASN A 159 -2.25 -0.37 11.76
C ASN A 159 -1.67 -0.30 13.17
N VAL A 160 -0.56 0.39 13.35
CA VAL A 160 0.11 0.57 14.66
C VAL A 160 -0.23 1.94 15.26
N ILE A 161 -0.28 2.98 14.41
CA ILE A 161 -0.66 4.33 14.80
C ILE A 161 -1.86 4.72 13.93
N LYS A 162 -3.01 4.91 14.55
CA LYS A 162 -4.24 5.32 13.86
C LYS A 162 -4.16 6.76 13.40
N ASP A 163 -3.67 7.64 14.27
CA ASP A 163 -3.60 9.07 14.03
C ASP A 163 -2.52 9.73 14.88
N ILE A 164 -1.92 10.78 14.36
CA ILE A 164 -1.01 11.66 15.11
C ILE A 164 -1.60 13.06 15.07
N ILE A 165 -2.02 13.56 16.24
CA ILE A 165 -2.59 14.88 16.41
C ILE A 165 -1.55 15.78 17.05
N VAL A 166 -1.25 16.89 16.40
CA VAL A 166 -0.36 17.93 16.93
C VAL A 166 -1.22 19.10 17.39
N GLU A 167 -1.19 19.40 18.69
CA GLU A 167 -1.98 20.48 19.26
C GLU A 167 -1.64 21.82 18.59
N ASN A 168 -2.68 22.54 18.14
CA ASN A 168 -2.56 23.84 17.46
C ASN A 168 -1.69 23.84 16.20
N SER A 169 -1.63 22.73 15.46
CA SER A 169 -0.99 22.65 14.16
C SER A 169 -2.00 22.75 13.03
N GLU A 170 -1.62 23.42 11.95
CA GLU A 170 -2.38 23.46 10.72
C GLU A 170 -1.85 22.38 9.76
N ILE A 171 -2.75 21.51 9.28
CA ILE A 171 -2.41 20.46 8.33
C ILE A 171 -2.35 21.05 6.92
N LYS A 172 -1.19 20.95 6.27
CA LYS A 172 -1.02 21.35 4.87
C LYS A 172 -1.35 20.15 3.97
N LYS A 173 -2.52 20.17 3.35
CA LYS A 173 -3.05 19.04 2.57
C LYS A 173 -2.40 18.90 1.19
N ASN A 174 -2.40 17.67 0.68
CA ASN A 174 -2.10 17.31 -0.71
C ASN A 174 -0.75 17.87 -1.21
N LYS A 175 0.32 17.57 -0.50
CA LYS A 175 1.68 17.97 -0.90
C LYS A 175 2.38 16.81 -1.60
N LEU A 176 3.09 17.11 -2.68
CA LEU A 176 4.13 16.25 -3.24
C LEU A 176 5.47 16.74 -2.77
N ILE A 177 6.21 15.87 -2.12
CA ILE A 177 7.51 16.17 -1.53
C ILE A 177 8.53 15.38 -2.30
N LYS A 178 9.42 16.09 -3.00
CA LYS A 178 10.55 15.49 -3.70
C LYS A 178 11.68 15.29 -2.72
N VAL A 179 12.18 14.08 -2.67
CA VAL A 179 13.23 13.67 -1.74
C VAL A 179 14.46 13.29 -2.55
N TYR A 180 15.61 13.85 -2.16
CA TYR A 180 16.89 13.59 -2.83
C TYR A 180 17.25 12.10 -2.76
N ASP A 181 17.53 11.49 -3.93
CA ASP A 181 17.88 10.06 -4.10
C ASP A 181 16.82 9.06 -3.59
N LEU A 182 15.58 9.50 -3.43
CA LEU A 182 14.47 8.64 -3.02
C LEU A 182 13.24 8.87 -3.89
N ASP A 183 12.21 8.02 -3.70
CA ASP A 183 10.92 8.24 -4.34
C ASP A 183 10.18 9.42 -3.73
N ASP A 184 9.45 10.14 -4.56
CA ASP A 184 8.61 11.26 -4.13
C ASP A 184 7.55 10.78 -3.13
N VAL A 185 7.31 11.58 -2.09
CA VAL A 185 6.29 11.31 -1.07
C VAL A 185 5.08 12.19 -1.27
N LEU A 186 3.92 11.57 -1.40
CA LEU A 186 2.65 12.27 -1.51
C LEU A 186 1.86 12.17 -0.21
N GLY A 187 1.42 13.29 0.35
CA GLY A 187 0.66 13.26 1.59
C GLY A 187 0.23 14.61 2.13
N ASP A 188 -0.29 14.56 3.34
CA ASP A 188 -0.63 15.74 4.11
C ASP A 188 0.47 16.00 5.13
N ILE A 189 1.02 17.20 5.15
CA ILE A 189 2.00 17.60 6.16
C ILE A 189 1.25 17.86 7.48
N ILE A 190 1.54 17.04 8.47
CA ILE A 190 0.96 17.10 9.82
C ILE A 190 1.71 18.11 10.67
N PHE A 191 3.05 18.05 10.61
CA PHE A 191 3.94 18.91 11.37
C PHE A 191 5.29 19.08 10.68
N GLN A 192 5.93 20.21 10.92
CA GLN A 192 7.24 20.54 10.38
C GLN A 192 7.97 21.44 11.37
N ASP A 193 9.25 21.15 11.62
CA ASP A 193 10.22 22.03 12.28
C ASP A 193 11.43 22.31 11.36
N ASP A 194 12.52 22.82 11.91
CA ASP A 194 13.72 23.15 11.14
C ASP A 194 14.48 21.91 10.64
N ASN A 195 14.30 20.76 11.31
CA ASN A 195 15.07 19.54 11.05
C ASN A 195 14.26 18.45 10.38
N HIS A 196 12.95 18.37 10.65
CA HIS A 196 12.11 17.25 10.23
C HIS A 196 10.73 17.69 9.75
N ILE A 197 10.14 16.84 8.93
CA ILE A 197 8.75 16.95 8.49
C ILE A 197 8.04 15.64 8.75
N LEU A 198 6.83 15.71 9.34
CA LEU A 198 5.93 14.58 9.51
C LEU A 198 4.81 14.66 8.48
N ILE A 199 4.66 13.60 7.71
CA ILE A 199 3.70 13.48 6.62
C ILE A 199 2.77 12.32 6.91
N TYR A 200 1.47 12.53 6.71
CA TYR A 200 0.53 11.44 6.52
C TYR A 200 0.55 11.06 5.05
N GLU A 201 1.40 10.07 4.72
CA GLU A 201 1.59 9.58 3.36
C GLU A 201 0.31 8.90 2.86
N LYS A 202 -0.15 9.30 1.71
CA LYS A 202 -1.33 8.76 1.03
C LYS A 202 -0.88 7.81 -0.06
N ASP A 203 -1.01 6.54 0.17
CA ASP A 203 -0.91 5.55 -0.91
C ASP A 203 -2.26 5.48 -1.63
N LEU A 204 -2.30 6.02 -2.83
CA LEU A 204 -3.53 6.13 -3.62
C LEU A 204 -4.00 4.77 -4.16
N PHE A 205 -3.10 3.79 -4.27
CA PHE A 205 -3.39 2.50 -4.90
C PHE A 205 -3.58 1.38 -3.91
N PHE A 206 -2.77 1.36 -2.87
CA PHE A 206 -2.80 0.28 -1.87
C PHE A 206 -3.50 0.70 -0.59
N GLY A 207 -3.87 2.00 -0.47
CA GLY A 207 -4.60 2.56 0.67
C GLY A 207 -3.88 2.35 1.99
N ASP A 208 -2.59 2.06 1.97
CA ASP A 208 -1.75 1.98 3.15
C ASP A 208 -1.22 3.37 3.46
N CYS A 209 -2.00 4.07 4.26
CA CYS A 209 -1.52 5.32 4.81
C CYS A 209 -0.43 5.03 5.84
N LYS A 210 0.64 5.81 5.79
CA LYS A 210 1.78 5.71 6.70
C LYS A 210 2.04 7.09 7.29
N PHE A 211 2.58 7.10 8.49
CA PHE A 211 3.24 8.30 9.00
C PHE A 211 4.70 8.24 8.60
N THR A 212 5.13 9.21 7.81
CA THR A 212 6.48 9.28 7.26
C THR A 212 7.17 10.51 7.81
N ILE A 213 8.35 10.30 8.38
CA ILE A 213 9.23 11.37 8.86
C ILE A 213 10.40 11.46 7.89
N LEU A 214 10.65 12.66 7.35
CA LEU A 214 11.79 12.99 6.51
C LEU A 214 12.65 14.04 7.20
N GLN A 215 13.94 14.04 6.92
CA GLN A 215 14.82 15.15 7.27
C GLN A 215 14.63 16.29 6.28
N MET A 216 14.60 17.52 6.78
CA MET A 216 14.47 18.72 5.93
C MET A 216 15.64 18.90 4.97
N SER A 217 16.84 18.43 5.34
CA SER A 217 18.04 18.45 4.49
C SER A 217 17.92 17.56 3.24
N ASP A 218 17.07 16.56 3.27
CA ASP A 218 16.89 15.63 2.15
C ASP A 218 15.72 16.02 1.23
N ILE A 219 15.03 17.12 1.53
CA ILE A 219 13.90 17.60 0.74
C ILE A 219 14.40 18.59 -0.32
N GLU A 220 14.17 18.26 -1.59
CA GLU A 220 14.47 19.15 -2.71
C GLU A 220 13.37 20.20 -2.92
N GLU A 221 12.10 19.77 -2.84
CA GLU A 221 10.98 20.61 -3.19
C GLU A 221 9.68 20.14 -2.52
N ILE A 222 8.81 21.08 -2.12
CA ILE A 222 7.46 20.83 -1.65
C ILE A 222 6.47 21.54 -2.56
N ASN A 223 5.67 20.77 -3.28
CA ASN A 223 4.71 21.28 -4.26
C ASN A 223 3.28 21.10 -3.83
N ASP A 224 2.43 22.08 -4.14
CA ASP A 224 0.99 21.90 -4.07
C ASP A 224 0.50 20.97 -5.18
N ARG A 225 -0.30 19.99 -4.84
CA ARG A 225 -0.97 19.15 -5.82
C ARG A 225 -2.48 19.41 -5.81
N MET A 226 -2.93 20.06 -6.86
CA MET A 226 -4.34 20.17 -7.21
C MET A 226 -4.68 18.95 -8.08
N ASN A 227 -5.82 18.33 -7.93
CA ASN A 227 -6.33 17.21 -8.76
C ASN A 227 -5.88 15.79 -8.37
N LEU A 228 -5.60 15.55 -7.10
CA LEU A 228 -5.53 14.18 -6.60
C LEU A 228 -6.90 13.50 -6.70
N ILE A 229 -6.87 12.24 -7.13
CA ILE A 229 -8.05 11.40 -7.04
C ILE A 229 -8.18 10.98 -5.58
N GLU A 230 -9.18 11.54 -4.91
CA GLU A 230 -9.58 10.98 -3.61
C GLU A 230 -10.21 9.61 -3.86
N THR A 231 -9.46 8.55 -3.60
CA THR A 231 -10.06 7.22 -3.51
C THR A 231 -10.92 7.21 -2.24
N LYS A 232 -12.23 7.28 -2.42
CA LYS A 232 -13.16 7.06 -1.31
C LYS A 232 -13.00 5.62 -0.85
N ASP A 233 -13.09 5.38 0.46
CA ASP A 233 -13.23 4.03 0.99
C ASP A 233 -14.49 3.39 0.37
N ILE A 234 -14.30 2.62 -0.67
CA ILE A 234 -15.37 2.00 -1.44
C ILE A 234 -15.59 0.61 -0.87
N ASN A 235 -16.77 0.35 -0.36
CA ASN A 235 -17.14 -1.00 0.04
C ASN A 235 -17.43 -1.86 -1.21
N LEU A 236 -16.39 -2.55 -1.67
CA LEU A 236 -16.46 -3.38 -2.88
C LEU A 236 -17.48 -4.53 -2.75
N GLU A 237 -17.68 -5.11 -1.59
CA GLU A 237 -18.67 -6.17 -1.37
C GLU A 237 -20.10 -5.66 -1.61
N LYS A 238 -20.39 -4.41 -1.23
CA LYS A 238 -21.67 -3.79 -1.48
C LYS A 238 -21.92 -3.51 -2.98
N ILE A 239 -20.86 -3.15 -3.71
CA ILE A 239 -20.95 -2.88 -5.15
C ILE A 239 -21.03 -4.16 -5.96
N PHE A 240 -20.29 -5.19 -5.55
CA PHE A 240 -20.20 -6.47 -6.24
C PHE A 240 -20.77 -7.64 -5.41
N PRO A 241 -22.05 -7.58 -5.00
CA PRO A 241 -22.66 -8.69 -4.30
C PRO A 241 -22.73 -9.90 -5.25
N ASN A 242 -22.15 -11.02 -4.88
CA ASN A 242 -22.05 -12.21 -5.73
C ASN A 242 -21.22 -12.03 -7.00
N ILE A 243 -20.07 -11.38 -6.90
CA ILE A 243 -19.13 -11.13 -8.02
C ILE A 243 -18.86 -12.37 -8.89
N VAL A 244 -18.91 -13.56 -8.32
CA VAL A 244 -18.72 -14.85 -9.02
C VAL A 244 -19.80 -15.13 -10.09
N LYS A 245 -20.97 -14.53 -9.92
CA LYS A 245 -22.10 -14.70 -10.86
C LYS A 245 -22.15 -13.60 -11.92
N MET A 246 -21.32 -12.58 -11.78
CA MET A 246 -21.29 -11.44 -12.70
C MET A 246 -20.43 -11.74 -13.92
N LYS A 247 -20.84 -11.25 -15.06
CA LYS A 247 -19.99 -11.21 -16.25
C LYS A 247 -18.97 -10.10 -16.12
N ILE A 248 -17.82 -10.24 -16.80
CA ILE A 248 -16.75 -9.24 -16.72
C ILE A 248 -17.23 -7.84 -17.17
N GLU A 249 -18.10 -7.79 -18.17
CA GLU A 249 -18.68 -6.54 -18.67
C GLU A 249 -19.52 -5.84 -17.58
N GLU A 250 -20.27 -6.61 -16.79
CA GLU A 250 -21.05 -6.07 -15.66
C GLU A 250 -20.13 -5.52 -14.57
N VAL A 251 -19.01 -6.21 -14.31
CA VAL A 251 -17.99 -5.74 -13.35
C VAL A 251 -17.37 -4.43 -13.83
N LEU A 252 -16.94 -4.38 -15.10
CA LEU A 252 -16.34 -3.18 -15.70
C LEU A 252 -17.32 -2.01 -15.73
N LYS A 253 -18.60 -2.27 -16.06
CA LYS A 253 -19.65 -1.27 -16.00
C LYS A 253 -19.83 -0.69 -14.59
N LYS A 254 -19.84 -1.54 -13.57
CA LYS A 254 -19.90 -1.08 -12.17
C LYS A 254 -18.63 -0.31 -11.76
N CYS A 255 -17.46 -0.70 -12.24
CA CYS A 255 -16.23 0.08 -12.03
C CYS A 255 -16.37 1.48 -12.64
N PHE A 256 -16.89 1.59 -13.85
CA PHE A 256 -17.16 2.87 -14.51
C PHE A 256 -18.17 3.73 -13.73
N GLU A 257 -19.32 3.17 -13.37
CA GLU A 257 -20.41 3.89 -12.67
C GLU A 257 -19.97 4.40 -11.28
N ASN A 258 -19.15 3.64 -10.58
CA ASN A 258 -18.67 3.96 -9.24
C ASN A 258 -17.28 4.60 -9.21
N LYS A 259 -16.68 4.88 -10.37
CA LYS A 259 -15.32 5.44 -10.51
C LYS A 259 -14.27 4.65 -9.72
N ILE A 260 -14.39 3.33 -9.79
CA ILE A 260 -13.45 2.42 -9.13
C ILE A 260 -12.14 2.41 -9.91
N LEU A 261 -11.04 2.49 -9.19
CA LEU A 261 -9.72 2.35 -9.76
C LEU A 261 -9.54 0.92 -10.30
N VAL A 262 -9.06 0.80 -11.52
CA VAL A 262 -8.81 -0.47 -12.18
C VAL A 262 -7.35 -0.59 -12.59
N HIS A 263 -6.87 -1.81 -12.56
CA HIS A 263 -5.53 -2.16 -13.01
C HIS A 263 -5.64 -3.20 -14.12
N PHE A 264 -5.17 -2.85 -15.31
CA PHE A 264 -5.06 -3.74 -16.46
C PHE A 264 -3.60 -4.15 -16.64
N GLU A 265 -3.36 -5.44 -16.66
CA GLU A 265 -2.05 -6.02 -16.98
C GLU A 265 -2.14 -6.73 -18.32
N HIS A 266 -1.25 -6.41 -19.24
CA HIS A 266 -1.18 -7.06 -20.54
C HIS A 266 -0.02 -8.04 -20.59
N GLU A 267 -0.32 -9.33 -20.85
CA GLU A 267 0.63 -10.44 -20.74
C GLU A 267 1.83 -10.31 -21.68
N LYS A 268 1.60 -9.84 -22.92
CA LYS A 268 2.63 -9.81 -23.96
C LYS A 268 3.56 -8.59 -23.92
N SER A 269 3.12 -7.51 -23.33
CA SER A 269 3.87 -6.23 -23.34
C SER A 269 4.47 -5.84 -22.01
N TYR A 270 4.25 -6.61 -20.94
CA TYR A 270 4.59 -6.23 -19.56
C TYR A 270 4.08 -4.81 -19.20
N SER A 271 3.10 -4.31 -19.94
CA SER A 271 2.54 -2.99 -19.69
C SER A 271 1.42 -3.10 -18.67
N GLU A 272 1.56 -2.33 -17.63
CA GLU A 272 0.54 -2.15 -16.60
C GLU A 272 -0.12 -0.80 -16.81
N LYS A 273 -1.46 -0.77 -16.75
CA LYS A 273 -2.23 0.47 -16.84
C LYS A 273 -3.14 0.60 -15.66
N PHE A 274 -2.98 1.69 -14.93
CA PHE A 274 -3.82 2.04 -13.79
C PHE A 274 -4.70 3.23 -14.14
N GLY A 275 -5.94 3.23 -13.68
CA GLY A 275 -6.76 4.39 -13.92
C GLY A 275 -8.23 4.19 -13.59
N ILE A 276 -9.01 5.18 -13.99
CA ILE A 276 -10.47 5.16 -13.89
C ILE A 276 -11.04 5.02 -15.29
N ILE A 277 -12.03 4.14 -15.47
CA ILE A 277 -12.75 4.00 -16.70
C ILE A 277 -13.52 5.30 -16.95
N GLU A 278 -13.20 6.01 -18.03
CA GLU A 278 -13.86 7.25 -18.45
C GLU A 278 -15.03 6.98 -19.40
N ARG A 279 -14.86 5.96 -20.23
CA ARG A 279 -15.89 5.51 -21.17
C ARG A 279 -15.82 3.99 -21.30
N PHE A 280 -16.97 3.38 -21.37
CA PHE A 280 -17.12 1.94 -21.56
C PHE A 280 -18.13 1.67 -22.65
N ASP A 281 -17.75 0.89 -23.64
CA ASP A 281 -18.64 0.30 -24.65
C ASP A 281 -18.33 -1.21 -24.79
N ASN A 282 -19.07 -1.93 -25.64
CA ASN A 282 -18.99 -3.39 -25.69
C ASN A 282 -17.65 -3.93 -26.21
N GLU A 283 -16.85 -3.12 -26.88
CA GLU A 283 -15.62 -3.57 -27.54
C GLU A 283 -14.38 -2.91 -26.95
N LYS A 284 -14.56 -1.76 -26.27
CA LYS A 284 -13.42 -0.99 -25.79
C LYS A 284 -13.70 -0.17 -24.55
N ILE A 285 -12.63 0.06 -23.82
CA ILE A 285 -12.60 0.89 -22.61
C ILE A 285 -11.68 2.08 -22.89
N ILE A 286 -12.15 3.29 -22.59
CA ILE A 286 -11.25 4.44 -22.50
C ILE A 286 -10.88 4.59 -21.03
N LEU A 287 -9.61 4.38 -20.74
CA LEU A 287 -9.04 4.53 -19.43
C LEU A 287 -8.40 5.91 -19.29
N LYS A 288 -8.78 6.64 -18.28
CA LYS A 288 -8.03 7.80 -17.82
C LYS A 288 -6.91 7.31 -16.93
N GLU A 289 -5.72 7.19 -17.53
CA GLU A 289 -4.55 6.63 -16.85
C GLU A 289 -4.04 7.54 -15.75
N ILE A 290 -3.60 6.91 -14.68
CA ILE A 290 -3.07 7.56 -13.50
C ILE A 290 -1.67 7.05 -13.28
N ASP A 291 -0.72 7.94 -13.08
CA ASP A 291 0.60 7.57 -12.60
C ASP A 291 0.49 6.94 -11.21
N LYS A 292 1.04 5.73 -11.08
CA LYS A 292 0.91 4.92 -9.87
C LYS A 292 1.58 5.56 -8.65
N MET A 293 2.68 6.27 -8.88
CA MET A 293 3.47 6.88 -7.80
C MET A 293 2.90 8.21 -7.35
N THR A 294 2.40 9.00 -8.29
CA THR A 294 1.96 10.38 -8.02
C THR A 294 0.44 10.54 -7.93
N GLY A 295 -0.34 9.53 -8.37
CA GLY A 295 -1.80 9.61 -8.41
C GLY A 295 -2.35 10.65 -9.40
N ILE A 296 -1.54 11.12 -10.33
CA ILE A 296 -1.88 12.18 -11.26
C ILE A 296 -2.31 11.55 -12.59
N PHE A 297 -3.28 12.18 -13.25
CA PHE A 297 -3.63 11.81 -14.61
C PHE A 297 -2.49 12.14 -15.58
N ILE A 298 -2.02 11.11 -16.29
CA ILE A 298 -0.91 11.24 -17.24
C ILE A 298 -1.34 11.17 -18.69
N SER A 299 -2.33 10.32 -19.00
CA SER A 299 -2.76 10.08 -20.37
C SER A 299 -4.17 9.51 -20.44
N LYS A 300 -4.65 9.30 -21.68
CA LYS A 300 -5.82 8.47 -21.98
C LYS A 300 -5.37 7.31 -22.86
N SER A 301 -5.81 6.12 -22.53
CA SER A 301 -5.55 4.93 -23.33
C SER A 301 -6.85 4.19 -23.69
N GLU A 302 -6.79 3.54 -24.81
CA GLU A 302 -7.85 2.63 -25.27
C GLU A 302 -7.41 1.20 -24.96
N ILE A 303 -8.31 0.43 -24.34
CA ILE A 303 -8.11 -0.99 -24.04
C ILE A 303 -9.21 -1.74 -24.76
N LEU A 304 -8.82 -2.67 -25.65
CA LEU A 304 -9.75 -3.56 -26.29
C LEU A 304 -10.20 -4.64 -25.30
N VAL A 305 -11.49 -4.83 -25.19
CA VAL A 305 -12.07 -5.93 -24.42
C VAL A 305 -12.09 -7.13 -25.35
N GLU A 306 -11.04 -7.94 -25.29
CA GLU A 306 -11.01 -9.22 -26.01
C GLU A 306 -11.92 -10.23 -25.32
N ASP A 307 -12.78 -10.87 -26.11
CA ASP A 307 -13.70 -11.95 -25.69
C ASP A 307 -12.99 -13.23 -25.16
#